data_74451da46af589d309fe03c0835c52f8
#
_entry.id   74451da46af589d309fe03c0835c52f8
#
_cell.length_a   1.000
_cell.length_b   1.000
_cell.length_c   1.000
_cell.angle_alpha   90.00
_cell.angle_beta   90.00
_cell.angle_gamma   90.00
#
_symmetry.space_group_name_H-M   'P 1'
#
loop_
_entity.id
_entity.type
_entity.pdbx_description
1 polymer ?
#
loop_
_entity_poly.entity_id
_entity_poly.type
_entity_poly.pdbx_seq_one_letter_code
_entity_poly.pdbx_strand_id
1 'polypeptide(L)'
;MSVFQNWIDGFKPAVTDGEYADPSEGDIEQEGASFPLKPSHDITSEDLKGIKPTKRPMLKKELGSRHLAFIALGGGIGTGLFVGSGSKLYQGGPGSIIIDYTLMGIMILTVLFALGELATLFPTPGAFSAYSTRFIDPAAGFAIGYNYFMSWCSTLPLEFTAAAIVVRYWNHDKLDPDKEGPMPNGALVAIFWVLVILINLFGARGYAEFEFIATSCKMLVLVGFIIYAAVVDCGGTSGTNHKYLGARYWHDPGAFNNGFKGFCNVFTTAAFAFTGTEVLGLAVAESSNPRKAMPRACKLVLYRVIIFYAIALFMVTLLVPYNTPDLHGKTDNDPKSSPFVIAIKAGQVSVLPDIVNAVIMLSAISVSNSAAYAGSRMLHALADNGMAPQIFAYVDRQGRPLVATLFTLMFGALAFLIYVGDDNGGEVFSWLLGISGLAILFTWSSICISHIRFRAAWKLQGHSLSELPWLSPLGVMGSYIGLTFNILVIIAQFYNSAFPIGEGEKNGNDRGYNFFLGMISLPIIMVFFFGYKIVKKTKIIPLHEIDLVSGIREQISLEEHDQERAERQNRPFHKKVLHFFF
;
A
#
# COMPACT_ATOMS: atom_id res chain seq x y z
N MET A 1 -22.06 -31.97 7.37
CA MET A 1 -22.55 -31.71 5.99
C MET A 1 -23.14 -30.31 5.82
N SER A 2 -23.96 -29.78 6.74
CA SER A 2 -24.58 -28.45 6.60
C SER A 2 -23.60 -27.26 6.49
N VAL A 3 -22.51 -27.25 7.26
CA VAL A 3 -21.53 -26.12 7.25
C VAL A 3 -20.76 -26.06 5.93
N PHE A 4 -20.36 -27.20 5.38
CA PHE A 4 -19.66 -27.28 4.10
C PHE A 4 -20.59 -26.91 2.92
N GLN A 5 -21.85 -27.35 2.97
CA GLN A 5 -22.86 -26.99 1.97
C GLN A 5 -23.14 -25.48 1.98
N ASN A 6 -23.29 -24.88 3.16
CA ASN A 6 -23.47 -23.42 3.31
C ASN A 6 -22.26 -22.63 2.81
N TRP A 7 -21.05 -23.17 2.98
CA TRP A 7 -19.83 -22.54 2.46
C TRP A 7 -19.79 -22.59 0.93
N ILE A 8 -20.13 -23.73 0.30
CA ILE A 8 -20.24 -23.86 -1.17
C ILE A 8 -21.35 -22.96 -1.71
N ASP A 9 -22.50 -22.90 -1.06
CA ASP A 9 -23.61 -22.03 -1.47
C ASP A 9 -23.24 -20.54 -1.40
N GLY A 10 -22.25 -20.17 -0.58
CA GLY A 10 -21.69 -18.83 -0.51
C GLY A 10 -21.01 -18.35 -1.80
N PHE A 11 -20.55 -19.26 -2.68
CA PHE A 11 -19.92 -18.90 -3.97
C PHE A 11 -20.93 -18.60 -5.07
N LYS A 12 -22.23 -18.83 -4.86
CA LYS A 12 -23.27 -18.47 -5.82
C LYS A 12 -23.43 -16.95 -5.91
N PRO A 13 -23.97 -16.42 -7.04
CA PRO A 13 -24.24 -15.00 -7.17
C PRO A 13 -25.09 -14.46 -6.02
N ALA A 14 -24.83 -13.24 -5.58
CA ALA A 14 -25.69 -12.55 -4.63
C ALA A 14 -27.08 -12.38 -5.24
N VAL A 15 -28.12 -12.73 -4.48
CA VAL A 15 -29.51 -12.61 -4.93
C VAL A 15 -29.90 -11.13 -4.88
N THR A 16 -30.42 -10.60 -5.98
CA THR A 16 -30.85 -9.20 -6.10
C THR A 16 -32.25 -8.94 -5.52
N ASP A 17 -32.96 -10.01 -5.12
CA ASP A 17 -34.31 -9.91 -4.56
C ASP A 17 -34.25 -9.87 -3.03
N GLY A 18 -34.37 -8.68 -2.47
CA GLY A 18 -34.99 -8.33 -1.18
C GLY A 18 -34.62 -9.07 0.14
N GLU A 19 -33.87 -10.16 0.12
CA GLU A 19 -33.77 -11.11 1.26
C GLU A 19 -32.63 -10.86 2.26
N TYR A 20 -31.81 -9.83 2.06
CA TYR A 20 -30.77 -9.41 3.01
C TYR A 20 -30.95 -7.96 3.47
N ALA A 21 -32.14 -7.67 4.03
CA ALA A 21 -32.28 -6.55 4.96
C ALA A 21 -31.88 -7.06 6.35
N ASP A 22 -30.89 -6.43 6.97
CA ASP A 22 -30.56 -6.67 8.37
C ASP A 22 -31.80 -6.27 9.19
N PRO A 23 -32.37 -7.16 10.02
CA PRO A 23 -33.59 -6.85 10.77
C PRO A 23 -33.42 -5.74 11.82
N SER A 24 -32.22 -5.21 12.01
CA SER A 24 -31.89 -4.17 13.00
C SER A 24 -31.78 -2.75 12.44
N GLU A 25 -31.86 -2.57 11.11
CA GLU A 25 -31.81 -1.22 10.51
C GLU A 25 -33.18 -0.91 9.88
N GLY A 26 -33.90 0.02 10.51
CA GLY A 26 -35.15 0.58 9.97
C GLY A 26 -34.92 1.23 8.60
N ASP A 27 -35.90 1.11 7.74
CA ASP A 27 -35.96 1.53 6.35
C ASP A 27 -35.30 2.90 6.07
N ILE A 28 -34.04 2.88 5.62
CA ILE A 28 -33.40 4.00 4.95
C ILE A 28 -33.06 3.51 3.54
N GLU A 29 -33.80 4.01 2.56
CA GLU A 29 -33.53 3.82 1.14
C GLU A 29 -32.12 4.31 0.82
N GLN A 30 -31.16 3.37 0.68
CA GLN A 30 -29.82 3.66 0.18
C GLN A 30 -29.83 3.57 -1.34
N GLU A 31 -29.94 4.71 -2.00
CA GLU A 31 -29.59 4.82 -3.43
C GLU A 31 -28.11 4.47 -3.61
N GLY A 32 -27.84 3.31 -4.20
CA GLY A 32 -26.50 2.93 -4.65
C GLY A 32 -26.04 3.89 -5.74
N ALA A 33 -25.06 4.72 -5.42
CA ALA A 33 -24.46 5.68 -6.36
C ALA A 33 -23.62 4.95 -7.42
N SER A 34 -24.29 4.46 -8.48
CA SER A 34 -23.64 4.31 -9.77
C SER A 34 -23.59 5.69 -10.42
N PHE A 35 -22.39 6.21 -10.72
CA PHE A 35 -22.24 7.43 -11.51
C PHE A 35 -22.76 7.20 -12.93
N PRO A 36 -23.93 7.68 -13.34
CA PRO A 36 -24.28 7.69 -14.73
C PRO A 36 -23.48 8.80 -15.40
N LEU A 37 -22.63 8.42 -16.35
CA LEU A 37 -22.17 9.37 -17.38
C LEU A 37 -23.42 9.80 -18.15
N LYS A 38 -24.06 10.90 -17.74
CA LYS A 38 -25.18 11.48 -18.50
C LYS A 38 -24.65 12.19 -19.73
N PRO A 39 -25.14 11.83 -20.93
CA PRO A 39 -25.21 12.79 -22.01
C PRO A 39 -26.28 13.83 -21.65
N SER A 40 -25.99 15.09 -21.92
CA SER A 40 -26.86 16.23 -21.73
C SER A 40 -28.14 16.09 -22.58
N HIS A 41 -29.20 15.55 -22.01
CA HIS A 41 -30.58 15.78 -22.46
C HIS A 41 -31.48 15.71 -21.22
N ASP A 42 -32.36 16.71 -21.10
CA ASP A 42 -33.35 16.83 -20.05
C ASP A 42 -34.24 15.58 -19.98
N ILE A 43 -34.04 14.76 -18.97
CA ILE A 43 -34.92 13.62 -18.63
C ILE A 43 -36.02 14.20 -17.73
N THR A 44 -37.25 14.17 -18.20
CA THR A 44 -38.41 14.63 -17.43
C THR A 44 -38.75 13.63 -16.34
N SER A 45 -39.41 14.11 -15.28
CA SER A 45 -39.82 13.30 -14.12
C SER A 45 -40.77 12.15 -14.45
N GLU A 46 -41.28 12.07 -15.67
CA GLU A 46 -42.10 10.97 -16.19
C GLU A 46 -41.27 9.79 -16.73
N ASP A 47 -40.07 10.04 -17.23
CA ASP A 47 -39.17 8.97 -17.74
C ASP A 47 -38.59 8.11 -16.61
N LEU A 48 -38.65 8.56 -15.36
CA LEU A 48 -38.14 7.85 -14.17
C LEU A 48 -39.13 6.86 -13.55
N LYS A 49 -40.43 6.92 -13.92
CA LYS A 49 -41.49 6.07 -13.31
C LYS A 49 -41.50 4.59 -13.74
N GLY A 50 -40.63 4.17 -14.64
CA GLY A 50 -40.59 2.78 -15.14
C GLY A 50 -39.30 2.02 -14.85
N ILE A 51 -38.26 2.65 -14.33
CA ILE A 51 -36.97 2.00 -14.05
C ILE A 51 -36.96 1.55 -12.59
N LYS A 52 -37.28 0.28 -12.34
CA LYS A 52 -36.99 -0.32 -11.04
C LYS A 52 -35.48 -0.22 -10.81
N PRO A 53 -35.01 0.40 -9.71
CA PRO A 53 -33.59 0.41 -9.38
C PRO A 53 -33.16 -1.05 -9.16
N THR A 54 -32.39 -1.60 -10.08
CA THR A 54 -31.72 -2.88 -9.87
C THR A 54 -30.69 -2.67 -8.77
N LYS A 55 -30.99 -3.09 -7.54
CA LYS A 55 -30.06 -3.10 -6.41
C LYS A 55 -28.86 -3.96 -6.83
N ARG A 56 -27.72 -3.32 -7.13
CA ARG A 56 -26.48 -4.07 -7.42
C ARG A 56 -25.97 -4.70 -6.12
N PRO A 57 -25.48 -5.95 -6.15
CA PRO A 57 -24.91 -6.57 -4.98
C PRO A 57 -23.70 -5.77 -4.51
N MET A 58 -23.66 -5.38 -3.24
CA MET A 58 -22.62 -4.58 -2.64
C MET A 58 -21.62 -5.44 -1.86
N LEU A 59 -20.36 -4.98 -1.75
CA LEU A 59 -19.35 -5.59 -0.90
C LEU A 59 -19.82 -5.56 0.58
N LYS A 60 -19.59 -6.66 1.30
CA LYS A 60 -19.98 -6.77 2.70
C LYS A 60 -19.11 -5.91 3.61
N LYS A 61 -19.73 -5.22 4.57
CA LYS A 61 -19.07 -4.34 5.54
C LYS A 61 -18.60 -5.14 6.77
N GLU A 62 -17.55 -5.94 6.62
CA GLU A 62 -17.07 -6.86 7.67
C GLU A 62 -15.85 -6.33 8.45
N LEU A 63 -15.24 -5.22 8.00
CA LEU A 63 -14.02 -4.69 8.61
C LEU A 63 -14.33 -3.81 9.82
N GLY A 64 -13.98 -4.29 11.02
CA GLY A 64 -14.06 -3.50 12.26
C GLY A 64 -12.86 -2.54 12.42
N SER A 65 -12.96 -1.62 13.38
CA SER A 65 -11.91 -0.62 13.68
C SER A 65 -10.55 -1.25 14.00
N ARG A 66 -10.50 -2.45 14.63
CA ARG A 66 -9.24 -3.17 14.89
C ARG A 66 -8.55 -3.58 13.58
N HIS A 67 -9.32 -4.08 12.60
CA HIS A 67 -8.78 -4.52 11.32
C HIS A 67 -8.14 -3.35 10.56
N LEU A 68 -8.84 -2.20 10.47
CA LEU A 68 -8.29 -1.01 9.85
C LEU A 68 -7.03 -0.51 10.57
N ALA A 69 -6.99 -0.59 11.91
CA ALA A 69 -5.82 -0.22 12.70
C ALA A 69 -4.60 -1.08 12.34
N PHE A 70 -4.76 -2.40 12.21
CA PHE A 70 -3.66 -3.31 11.89
C PHE A 70 -3.26 -3.26 10.41
N ILE A 71 -4.21 -3.06 9.49
CA ILE A 71 -3.91 -2.76 8.08
C ILE A 71 -3.08 -1.47 7.97
N ALA A 72 -3.43 -0.42 8.73
CA ALA A 72 -2.69 0.84 8.77
C ALA A 72 -1.26 0.67 9.32
N LEU A 73 -1.10 -0.17 10.36
CA LEU A 73 0.19 -0.42 10.98
C LEU A 73 1.10 -1.34 10.16
N GLY A 74 0.56 -2.41 9.58
CA GLY A 74 1.34 -3.51 9.02
C GLY A 74 1.32 -3.63 7.50
N GLY A 75 0.28 -3.13 6.84
CA GLY A 75 0.04 -3.38 5.41
C GLY A 75 1.14 -2.90 4.47
N GLY A 76 2.00 -1.98 4.88
CA GLY A 76 3.16 -1.53 4.12
C GLY A 76 4.51 -2.00 4.67
N ILE A 77 4.55 -2.73 5.80
CA ILE A 77 5.81 -3.28 6.34
C ILE A 77 6.09 -4.61 5.63
N GLY A 78 6.98 -4.59 4.66
CA GLY A 78 7.32 -5.71 3.79
C GLY A 78 8.82 -5.76 3.44
N THR A 79 9.12 -6.40 2.31
CA THR A 79 10.48 -6.55 1.80
C THR A 79 11.18 -5.23 1.52
N GLY A 80 10.45 -4.16 1.18
CA GLY A 80 11.01 -2.82 0.99
C GLY A 80 11.73 -2.27 2.23
N LEU A 81 11.22 -2.54 3.45
CA LEU A 81 11.88 -2.16 4.69
C LEU A 81 12.96 -3.16 5.08
N PHE A 82 12.64 -4.47 5.10
CA PHE A 82 13.53 -5.48 5.67
C PHE A 82 14.68 -5.86 4.75
N VAL A 83 14.49 -5.80 3.44
CA VAL A 83 15.49 -6.25 2.45
C VAL A 83 15.98 -5.08 1.61
N GLY A 84 15.09 -4.33 0.98
CA GLY A 84 15.44 -3.23 0.08
C GLY A 84 16.27 -2.12 0.75
N SER A 85 16.11 -1.91 2.06
CA SER A 85 16.93 -0.95 2.81
C SER A 85 18.42 -1.32 2.87
N GLY A 86 18.79 -2.60 2.68
CA GLY A 86 20.18 -3.04 2.69
C GLY A 86 20.97 -2.51 1.50
N SER A 87 20.49 -2.75 0.28
CA SER A 87 21.13 -2.25 -0.93
C SER A 87 21.18 -0.71 -0.95
N LYS A 88 20.16 -0.06 -0.38
CA LYS A 88 20.12 1.41 -0.29
C LYS A 88 21.05 1.97 0.78
N LEU A 89 21.27 1.24 1.87
CA LEU A 89 22.32 1.57 2.84
C LEU A 89 23.70 1.53 2.18
N TYR A 90 23.97 0.49 1.37
CA TYR A 90 25.19 0.39 0.59
C TYR A 90 25.36 1.55 -0.40
N GLN A 91 24.30 1.88 -1.15
CA GLN A 91 24.35 2.87 -2.22
C GLN A 91 24.32 4.33 -1.72
N GLY A 92 23.54 4.64 -0.69
CA GLY A 92 23.31 5.99 -0.21
C GLY A 92 24.01 6.36 1.09
N GLY A 93 24.39 5.38 1.90
CA GLY A 93 24.93 5.58 3.25
C GLY A 93 23.85 5.83 4.31
N PRO A 94 24.25 5.84 5.60
CA PRO A 94 23.33 5.94 6.74
C PRO A 94 22.54 7.26 6.75
N GLY A 95 23.16 8.38 6.39
CA GLY A 95 22.51 9.68 6.37
C GLY A 95 21.37 9.74 5.34
N SER A 96 21.61 9.25 4.11
CA SER A 96 20.57 9.20 3.07
C SER A 96 19.38 8.33 3.50
N ILE A 97 19.63 7.13 4.06
CA ILE A 97 18.55 6.25 4.52
C ILE A 97 17.65 6.96 5.54
N ILE A 98 18.22 7.56 6.56
CA ILE A 98 17.43 8.19 7.64
C ILE A 98 16.65 9.39 7.13
N ILE A 99 17.30 10.24 6.33
CA ILE A 99 16.65 11.44 5.77
C ILE A 99 15.51 11.02 4.84
N ASP A 100 15.77 10.14 3.88
CA ASP A 100 14.82 9.82 2.82
C ASP A 100 13.62 9.03 3.34
N TYR A 101 13.83 8.03 4.20
CA TYR A 101 12.71 7.31 4.82
C TYR A 101 11.88 8.21 5.76
N THR A 102 12.52 9.15 6.45
CA THR A 102 11.79 10.12 7.29
C THR A 102 10.98 11.10 6.44
N LEU A 103 11.57 11.64 5.38
CA LEU A 103 10.90 12.55 4.46
C LEU A 103 9.74 11.86 3.73
N MET A 104 9.95 10.61 3.26
CA MET A 104 8.88 9.80 2.68
C MET A 104 7.77 9.50 3.68
N GLY A 105 8.13 9.23 4.95
CA GLY A 105 7.17 9.06 6.02
C GLY A 105 6.32 10.30 6.29
N ILE A 106 6.91 11.49 6.28
CA ILE A 106 6.19 12.76 6.40
C ILE A 106 5.27 12.96 5.18
N MET A 107 5.77 12.69 3.99
CA MET A 107 5.00 12.82 2.76
C MET A 107 3.78 11.90 2.77
N ILE A 108 3.94 10.60 3.08
CA ILE A 108 2.82 9.66 3.10
C ILE A 108 1.76 10.03 4.14
N LEU A 109 2.15 10.63 5.27
CA LEU A 109 1.20 11.16 6.26
C LEU A 109 0.33 12.27 5.68
N THR A 110 0.89 13.17 4.87
CA THR A 110 0.11 14.23 4.22
C THR A 110 -0.89 13.66 3.22
N VAL A 111 -0.47 12.66 2.43
CA VAL A 111 -1.34 11.92 1.49
C VAL A 111 -2.46 11.20 2.23
N LEU A 112 -2.10 10.51 3.33
CA LEU A 112 -3.06 9.74 4.12
C LEU A 112 -4.10 10.64 4.82
N PHE A 113 -3.69 11.82 5.28
CA PHE A 113 -4.62 12.79 5.86
C PHE A 113 -5.60 13.33 4.79
N ALA A 114 -5.12 13.58 3.57
CA ALA A 114 -5.98 13.95 2.46
C ALA A 114 -6.97 12.82 2.10
N LEU A 115 -6.45 11.58 1.98
CA LEU A 115 -7.26 10.38 1.73
C LEU A 115 -8.30 10.17 2.85
N GLY A 116 -7.88 10.35 4.10
CA GLY A 116 -8.73 10.18 5.27
C GLY A 116 -9.92 11.12 5.29
N GLU A 117 -9.71 12.38 4.92
CA GLU A 117 -10.79 13.36 4.82
C GLU A 117 -11.80 12.98 3.73
N LEU A 118 -11.31 12.60 2.55
CA LEU A 118 -12.16 12.13 1.46
C LEU A 118 -12.92 10.84 1.83
N ALA A 119 -12.23 9.86 2.42
CA ALA A 119 -12.80 8.56 2.72
C ALA A 119 -13.76 8.54 3.91
N THR A 120 -13.67 9.50 4.83
CA THR A 120 -14.67 9.67 5.89
C THR A 120 -15.98 10.25 5.39
N LEU A 121 -15.93 11.11 4.37
CA LEU A 121 -17.10 11.71 3.75
C LEU A 121 -17.68 10.81 2.65
N PHE A 122 -16.82 10.28 1.78
CA PHE A 122 -17.18 9.44 0.63
C PHE A 122 -16.51 8.06 0.73
N PRO A 123 -17.03 7.12 1.54
CA PRO A 123 -16.50 5.77 1.63
C PRO A 123 -16.93 4.92 0.42
N THR A 124 -16.39 5.23 -0.76
CA THR A 124 -16.75 4.59 -2.04
C THR A 124 -15.79 3.47 -2.41
N PRO A 125 -16.25 2.38 -3.05
CA PRO A 125 -15.38 1.38 -3.65
C PRO A 125 -14.42 2.03 -4.65
N GLY A 126 -13.17 1.56 -4.68
CA GLY A 126 -12.15 2.13 -5.55
C GLY A 126 -11.53 3.44 -5.06
N ALA A 127 -12.03 4.01 -3.94
CA ALA A 127 -11.46 5.19 -3.25
C ALA A 127 -10.83 6.22 -4.22
N PHE A 128 -9.51 6.29 -4.30
CA PHE A 128 -8.78 7.31 -5.08
C PHE A 128 -9.01 7.25 -6.60
N SER A 129 -9.35 6.08 -7.20
CA SER A 129 -9.79 6.01 -8.60
C SER A 129 -11.16 6.70 -8.75
N ALA A 130 -12.10 6.42 -7.84
CA ALA A 130 -13.41 7.06 -7.80
C ALA A 130 -13.29 8.58 -7.53
N TYR A 131 -12.39 8.99 -6.62
CA TYR A 131 -12.14 10.41 -6.35
C TYR A 131 -11.51 11.12 -7.55
N SER A 132 -10.56 10.48 -8.24
CA SER A 132 -9.97 11.04 -9.47
C SER A 132 -11.01 11.19 -10.58
N THR A 133 -11.91 10.22 -10.73
CA THR A 133 -13.05 10.28 -11.65
C THR A 133 -13.97 11.45 -11.33
N ARG A 134 -14.27 11.64 -10.03
CA ARG A 134 -15.25 12.64 -9.54
C ARG A 134 -14.69 14.05 -9.51
N PHE A 135 -13.43 14.21 -9.05
CA PHE A 135 -12.87 15.53 -8.77
C PHE A 135 -11.91 16.02 -9.86
N ILE A 136 -11.40 15.15 -10.74
CA ILE A 136 -10.44 15.54 -11.79
C ILE A 136 -11.04 15.35 -13.19
N ASP A 137 -11.04 14.09 -13.65
CA ASP A 137 -11.46 13.69 -15.00
C ASP A 137 -11.72 12.18 -14.99
N PRO A 138 -12.79 11.66 -15.64
CA PRO A 138 -12.98 10.21 -15.78
C PRO A 138 -11.75 9.47 -16.37
N ALA A 139 -11.00 10.13 -17.29
CA ALA A 139 -9.76 9.55 -17.81
C ALA A 139 -8.68 9.43 -16.73
N ALA A 140 -8.60 10.36 -15.78
CA ALA A 140 -7.69 10.26 -14.64
C ALA A 140 -8.06 9.09 -13.73
N GLY A 141 -9.35 8.93 -13.42
CA GLY A 141 -9.85 7.80 -12.63
C GLY A 141 -9.55 6.46 -13.27
N PHE A 142 -9.79 6.34 -14.59
CA PHE A 142 -9.44 5.15 -15.38
C PHE A 142 -7.93 4.85 -15.31
N ALA A 143 -7.10 5.84 -15.63
CA ALA A 143 -5.66 5.66 -15.69
C ALA A 143 -5.06 5.29 -14.33
N ILE A 144 -5.46 5.99 -13.25
CA ILE A 144 -5.01 5.70 -11.89
C ILE A 144 -5.50 4.33 -11.42
N GLY A 145 -6.75 3.97 -11.70
CA GLY A 145 -7.29 2.66 -11.31
C GLY A 145 -6.54 1.50 -11.94
N TYR A 146 -6.31 1.54 -13.27
CA TYR A 146 -5.53 0.50 -13.96
C TYR A 146 -4.05 0.51 -13.59
N ASN A 147 -3.42 1.68 -13.44
CA ASN A 147 -2.04 1.80 -12.99
C ASN A 147 -1.85 1.15 -11.60
N TYR A 148 -2.76 1.41 -10.68
CA TYR A 148 -2.74 0.80 -9.35
C TYR A 148 -3.02 -0.71 -9.38
N PHE A 149 -3.97 -1.16 -10.19
CA PHE A 149 -4.24 -2.58 -10.39
C PHE A 149 -3.00 -3.32 -10.91
N MET A 150 -2.35 -2.78 -11.96
CA MET A 150 -1.11 -3.36 -12.51
C MET A 150 0.03 -3.36 -11.52
N SER A 151 0.17 -2.31 -10.72
CA SER A 151 1.17 -2.25 -9.65
C SER A 151 1.02 -3.42 -8.67
N TRP A 152 -0.19 -3.72 -8.23
CA TRP A 152 -0.43 -4.83 -7.31
C TRP A 152 -0.31 -6.21 -7.98
N CYS A 153 -0.70 -6.32 -9.25
CA CYS A 153 -0.47 -7.53 -10.05
C CYS A 153 1.02 -7.83 -10.24
N SER A 154 1.88 -6.80 -10.25
CA SER A 154 3.33 -6.96 -10.30
C SER A 154 3.94 -7.20 -8.91
N THR A 155 3.40 -6.57 -7.86
CA THR A 155 3.87 -6.77 -6.47
C THR A 155 3.59 -8.20 -5.98
N LEU A 156 2.48 -8.80 -6.36
CA LEU A 156 2.10 -10.15 -5.93
C LEU A 156 3.16 -11.21 -6.25
N PRO A 157 3.61 -11.40 -7.51
CA PRO A 157 4.67 -12.35 -7.84
C PRO A 157 6.04 -11.93 -7.27
N LEU A 158 6.32 -10.63 -7.18
CA LEU A 158 7.55 -10.09 -6.60
C LEU A 158 7.72 -10.57 -5.15
N GLU A 159 6.69 -10.45 -4.33
CA GLU A 159 6.74 -10.84 -2.92
C GLU A 159 6.77 -12.36 -2.73
N PHE A 160 6.14 -13.15 -3.62
CA PHE A 160 6.29 -14.61 -3.60
C PHE A 160 7.74 -15.03 -3.85
N THR A 161 8.38 -14.39 -4.80
CA THR A 161 9.80 -14.61 -5.08
C THR A 161 10.66 -14.23 -3.89
N ALA A 162 10.43 -13.05 -3.32
CA ALA A 162 11.15 -12.61 -2.14
C ALA A 162 10.98 -13.59 -0.97
N ALA A 163 9.76 -14.09 -0.71
CA ALA A 163 9.50 -15.10 0.32
C ALA A 163 10.27 -16.39 0.05
N ALA A 164 10.30 -16.87 -1.19
CA ALA A 164 11.03 -18.08 -1.58
C ALA A 164 12.54 -17.91 -1.41
N ILE A 165 13.08 -16.74 -1.76
CA ILE A 165 14.50 -16.41 -1.58
C ILE A 165 14.84 -16.38 -0.08
N VAL A 166 13.99 -15.82 0.80
CA VAL A 166 14.22 -15.82 2.24
C VAL A 166 14.32 -17.24 2.81
N VAL A 167 13.52 -18.19 2.29
CA VAL A 167 13.58 -19.59 2.74
C VAL A 167 14.91 -20.26 2.40
N ARG A 168 15.64 -19.78 1.38
CA ARG A 168 16.99 -20.28 1.07
C ARG A 168 17.96 -20.16 2.27
N TYR A 169 17.71 -19.25 3.18
CA TYR A 169 18.49 -19.14 4.42
C TYR A 169 18.56 -20.46 5.20
N TRP A 170 17.47 -21.26 5.18
CA TRP A 170 17.42 -22.60 5.80
C TRP A 170 17.53 -23.74 4.78
N ASN A 171 17.18 -23.50 3.53
CA ASN A 171 17.08 -24.48 2.45
C ASN A 171 18.29 -24.33 1.50
N HIS A 172 19.50 -24.51 2.02
CA HIS A 172 20.73 -24.54 1.23
C HIS A 172 21.42 -25.90 1.39
N ASP A 173 22.21 -26.31 0.41
CA ASP A 173 23.07 -27.49 0.56
C ASP A 173 24.15 -27.17 1.59
N LYS A 174 24.31 -28.04 2.57
CA LYS A 174 25.33 -27.89 3.62
C LYS A 174 26.75 -28.02 3.09
N LEU A 175 26.93 -28.68 1.94
CA LEU A 175 28.21 -28.90 1.28
C LEU A 175 28.53 -27.79 0.26
N ASP A 176 27.50 -27.20 -0.36
CA ASP A 176 27.64 -26.16 -1.36
C ASP A 176 26.51 -25.10 -1.15
N PRO A 177 26.80 -23.99 -0.44
CA PRO A 177 25.80 -22.99 -0.13
C PRO A 177 25.19 -22.27 -1.37
N ASP A 178 25.82 -22.37 -2.53
CA ASP A 178 25.35 -21.79 -3.78
C ASP A 178 24.38 -22.72 -4.53
N LYS A 179 24.26 -24.00 -4.12
CA LYS A 179 23.28 -24.93 -4.67
C LYS A 179 21.93 -24.82 -3.98
N GLU A 180 20.88 -25.06 -4.77
CA GLU A 180 19.53 -25.22 -4.23
C GLU A 180 19.47 -26.37 -3.24
N GLY A 181 18.82 -26.14 -2.10
CA GLY A 181 18.54 -27.18 -1.12
C GLY A 181 17.49 -28.18 -1.63
N PRO A 182 17.07 -29.12 -0.76
CA PRO A 182 16.19 -30.23 -1.15
C PRO A 182 14.81 -29.79 -1.71
N MET A 183 14.38 -28.56 -1.42
CA MET A 183 13.12 -28.02 -1.92
C MET A 183 13.39 -26.96 -3.02
N PRO A 184 12.97 -27.18 -4.26
CA PRO A 184 13.17 -26.22 -5.34
C PRO A 184 12.36 -24.95 -5.08
N ASN A 185 12.91 -23.80 -5.47
CA ASN A 185 12.26 -22.48 -5.26
C ASN A 185 10.85 -22.41 -5.87
N GLY A 186 10.62 -23.06 -7.02
CA GLY A 186 9.28 -23.12 -7.63
C GLY A 186 8.24 -23.81 -6.74
N ALA A 187 8.64 -24.85 -5.99
CA ALA A 187 7.73 -25.48 -5.03
C ALA A 187 7.39 -24.54 -3.86
N LEU A 188 8.35 -23.74 -3.39
CA LEU A 188 8.12 -22.73 -2.35
C LEU A 188 7.16 -21.64 -2.85
N VAL A 189 7.37 -21.13 -4.06
CA VAL A 189 6.44 -20.17 -4.69
C VAL A 189 5.04 -20.75 -4.79
N ALA A 190 4.90 -22.02 -5.23
CA ALA A 190 3.60 -22.68 -5.34
C ALA A 190 2.89 -22.79 -3.97
N ILE A 191 3.64 -23.15 -2.91
CA ILE A 191 3.10 -23.23 -1.54
C ILE A 191 2.58 -21.86 -1.08
N PHE A 192 3.36 -20.79 -1.26
CA PHE A 192 2.96 -19.45 -0.84
C PHE A 192 1.77 -18.94 -1.67
N TRP A 193 1.76 -19.22 -2.97
CA TRP A 193 0.64 -18.86 -3.85
C TRP A 193 -0.65 -19.55 -3.44
N VAL A 194 -0.62 -20.86 -3.19
CA VAL A 194 -1.78 -21.63 -2.70
C VAL A 194 -2.24 -21.10 -1.34
N LEU A 195 -1.32 -20.78 -0.42
CA LEU A 195 -1.65 -20.22 0.89
C LEU A 195 -2.42 -18.89 0.75
N VAL A 196 -1.94 -17.97 -0.11
CA VAL A 196 -2.61 -16.67 -0.34
C VAL A 196 -3.97 -16.86 -1.02
N ILE A 197 -4.10 -17.82 -1.97
CA ILE A 197 -5.40 -18.18 -2.56
C ILE A 197 -6.37 -18.61 -1.44
N LEU A 198 -5.96 -19.54 -0.59
CA LEU A 198 -6.82 -20.06 0.49
C LEU A 198 -7.27 -18.94 1.44
N ILE A 199 -6.36 -18.03 1.84
CA ILE A 199 -6.70 -16.89 2.70
C ILE A 199 -7.76 -16.00 2.05
N ASN A 200 -7.58 -15.66 0.74
CA ASN A 200 -8.48 -14.77 0.02
C ASN A 200 -9.85 -15.40 -0.28
N LEU A 201 -9.99 -16.74 -0.27
CA LEU A 201 -11.28 -17.41 -0.37
C LEU A 201 -12.20 -17.13 0.85
N PHE A 202 -11.65 -16.69 1.99
CA PHE A 202 -12.44 -16.24 3.14
C PHE A 202 -12.82 -14.74 3.07
N GLY A 203 -12.54 -14.06 1.96
CA GLY A 203 -12.93 -12.67 1.72
C GLY A 203 -12.17 -11.64 2.57
N ALA A 204 -12.79 -10.46 2.75
CA ALA A 204 -12.17 -9.34 3.47
C ALA A 204 -11.83 -9.68 4.93
N ARG A 205 -12.65 -10.50 5.58
CA ARG A 205 -12.42 -10.95 6.96
C ARG A 205 -11.19 -11.85 7.05
N GLY A 206 -11.05 -12.82 6.12
CA GLY A 206 -9.87 -13.69 6.07
C GLY A 206 -8.58 -12.92 5.87
N TYR A 207 -8.58 -11.98 4.92
CA TYR A 207 -7.49 -11.03 4.73
C TYR A 207 -7.14 -10.29 6.03
N ALA A 208 -8.13 -9.69 6.68
CA ALA A 208 -7.90 -8.83 7.82
C ALA A 208 -7.45 -9.57 9.09
N GLU A 209 -7.94 -10.79 9.34
CA GLU A 209 -7.48 -11.63 10.48
C GLU A 209 -6.05 -12.12 10.25
N PHE A 210 -5.71 -12.52 9.01
CA PHE A 210 -4.32 -12.88 8.69
C PHE A 210 -3.38 -11.69 8.87
N GLU A 211 -3.78 -10.50 8.36
CA GLU A 211 -2.98 -9.28 8.49
C GLU A 211 -2.84 -8.85 9.96
N PHE A 212 -3.85 -9.06 10.79
CA PHE A 212 -3.77 -8.83 12.24
C PHE A 212 -2.66 -9.66 12.89
N ILE A 213 -2.58 -10.96 12.59
CA ILE A 213 -1.56 -11.86 13.12
C ILE A 213 -0.18 -11.48 12.57
N ALA A 214 -0.05 -11.34 11.25
CA ALA A 214 1.21 -11.01 10.60
C ALA A 214 1.78 -9.67 11.09
N THR A 215 0.94 -8.61 11.17
CA THR A 215 1.33 -7.31 11.70
C THR A 215 1.77 -7.38 13.15
N SER A 216 1.08 -8.16 14.00
CA SER A 216 1.48 -8.36 15.40
C SER A 216 2.89 -8.95 15.49
N CYS A 217 3.19 -9.98 14.70
CA CYS A 217 4.52 -10.59 14.63
C CYS A 217 5.60 -9.60 14.13
N LYS A 218 5.30 -8.84 13.06
CA LYS A 218 6.21 -7.82 12.52
C LYS A 218 6.55 -6.76 13.57
N MET A 219 5.53 -6.25 14.28
CA MET A 219 5.71 -5.23 15.31
C MET A 219 6.54 -5.75 16.49
N LEU A 220 6.26 -6.96 16.97
CA LEU A 220 7.01 -7.57 18.06
C LEU A 220 8.49 -7.73 17.71
N VAL A 221 8.79 -8.22 16.50
CA VAL A 221 10.18 -8.38 16.05
C VAL A 221 10.88 -7.05 15.87
N LEU A 222 10.21 -6.02 15.31
CA LEU A 222 10.82 -4.70 15.14
C LEU A 222 11.09 -4.00 16.48
N VAL A 223 10.17 -4.08 17.45
CA VAL A 223 10.40 -3.57 18.81
C VAL A 223 11.53 -4.35 19.49
N GLY A 224 11.50 -5.68 19.40
CA GLY A 224 12.57 -6.53 19.92
C GLY A 224 13.94 -6.22 19.28
N PHE A 225 13.97 -5.96 17.98
CA PHE A 225 15.17 -5.53 17.27
C PHE A 225 15.69 -4.17 17.76
N ILE A 226 14.83 -3.17 17.96
CA ILE A 226 15.24 -1.86 18.48
C ILE A 226 15.88 -1.99 19.85
N ILE A 227 15.29 -2.78 20.76
CA ILE A 227 15.83 -3.04 22.10
C ILE A 227 17.17 -3.78 21.99
N TYR A 228 17.21 -4.84 21.18
CA TYR A 228 18.43 -5.61 20.93
C TYR A 228 19.55 -4.74 20.38
N ALA A 229 19.27 -3.94 19.35
CA ALA A 229 20.23 -3.06 18.72
C ALA A 229 20.81 -2.03 19.70
N ALA A 230 20.00 -1.48 20.58
CA ALA A 230 20.47 -0.59 21.64
C ALA A 230 21.41 -1.31 22.63
N VAL A 231 21.11 -2.56 22.99
CA VAL A 231 21.99 -3.37 23.85
C VAL A 231 23.33 -3.66 23.16
N VAL A 232 23.30 -4.03 21.87
CA VAL A 232 24.53 -4.27 21.07
C VAL A 232 25.36 -3.00 20.95
N ASP A 233 24.73 -1.86 20.64
CA ASP A 233 25.41 -0.56 20.52
C ASP A 233 26.11 -0.15 21.81
N CYS A 234 25.48 -0.39 22.96
CA CYS A 234 26.05 -0.16 24.28
C CYS A 234 27.14 -1.17 24.70
N GLY A 235 27.50 -2.15 23.84
CA GLY A 235 28.51 -3.14 24.15
C GLY A 235 28.01 -4.31 25.01
N GLY A 236 26.69 -4.54 25.06
CA GLY A 236 26.08 -5.60 25.88
C GLY A 236 26.26 -7.02 25.34
N THR A 237 26.96 -7.22 24.22
CA THR A 237 27.16 -8.54 23.58
C THR A 237 28.63 -8.83 23.32
N SER A 238 28.97 -10.12 23.25
CA SER A 238 30.34 -10.60 22.97
C SER A 238 30.82 -10.19 21.57
N GLY A 239 29.94 -10.08 20.60
CA GLY A 239 30.28 -9.70 19.22
C GLY A 239 30.91 -8.32 19.09
N THR A 240 30.64 -7.40 20.01
CA THR A 240 31.25 -6.07 20.07
C THR A 240 32.49 -6.00 20.95
N ASN A 241 32.99 -7.15 21.45
CA ASN A 241 34.04 -7.22 22.47
C ASN A 241 33.71 -6.30 23.68
N HIS A 242 32.45 -6.18 24.02
CA HIS A 242 31.93 -5.33 25.12
C HIS A 242 32.31 -3.85 24.99
N LYS A 243 32.49 -3.34 23.76
CA LYS A 243 32.82 -1.95 23.49
C LYS A 243 31.58 -1.21 22.99
N TYR A 244 31.43 0.04 23.43
CA TYR A 244 30.44 0.94 22.89
C TYR A 244 30.74 1.29 21.43
N LEU A 245 29.77 1.12 20.55
CA LEU A 245 29.88 1.42 19.12
C LEU A 245 29.51 2.88 18.81
N GLY A 246 28.35 3.31 19.28
CA GLY A 246 27.80 4.65 19.05
C GLY A 246 27.69 5.00 17.57
N ALA A 247 27.92 6.27 17.23
CA ALA A 247 27.85 6.76 15.86
C ALA A 247 29.15 6.51 15.04
N ARG A 248 29.97 5.49 15.39
CA ARG A 248 31.25 5.22 14.72
C ARG A 248 31.10 5.10 13.21
N TYR A 249 30.11 4.34 12.75
CA TYR A 249 29.93 4.08 11.31
C TYR A 249 29.37 5.27 10.52
N TRP A 250 28.94 6.33 11.21
CA TRP A 250 28.60 7.61 10.60
C TRP A 250 29.84 8.49 10.29
N HIS A 251 30.99 8.21 10.95
CA HIS A 251 32.26 8.88 10.74
C HIS A 251 33.17 8.07 9.82
N ASP A 252 33.24 6.76 10.03
CA ASP A 252 34.05 5.83 9.25
C ASP A 252 33.22 4.55 8.95
N PRO A 253 32.83 4.32 7.67
CA PRO A 253 33.27 4.93 6.42
C PRO A 253 32.60 6.27 6.04
N GLY A 254 31.62 6.79 6.80
CA GLY A 254 31.01 8.08 6.60
C GLY A 254 29.47 8.05 6.54
N ALA A 255 28.84 9.23 6.57
CA ALA A 255 27.37 9.35 6.59
C ALA A 255 26.70 9.21 5.22
N PHE A 256 27.40 9.54 4.13
CA PHE A 256 26.87 9.53 2.77
C PHE A 256 27.78 8.76 1.82
N ASN A 257 27.17 7.99 0.91
CA ASN A 257 27.86 7.31 -0.16
C ASN A 257 27.31 7.75 -1.52
N ASN A 258 28.15 7.78 -2.58
CA ASN A 258 27.81 8.22 -3.94
C ASN A 258 27.18 9.63 -4.05
N GLY A 259 27.38 10.48 -3.03
CA GLY A 259 26.93 11.87 -3.01
C GLY A 259 25.44 12.04 -3.30
N PHE A 260 25.07 13.03 -4.12
CA PHE A 260 23.67 13.32 -4.44
C PHE A 260 22.96 12.19 -5.22
N LYS A 261 23.70 11.39 -6.01
CA LYS A 261 23.13 10.22 -6.70
C LYS A 261 22.69 9.15 -5.69
N GLY A 262 23.51 8.86 -4.68
CA GLY A 262 23.20 7.94 -3.60
C GLY A 262 21.96 8.39 -2.84
N PHE A 263 21.89 9.68 -2.49
CA PHE A 263 20.73 10.27 -1.86
C PHE A 263 19.45 10.10 -2.70
N CYS A 264 19.44 10.51 -3.97
CA CYS A 264 18.27 10.35 -4.84
C CYS A 264 17.82 8.89 -5.01
N ASN A 265 18.76 7.93 -4.98
CA ASN A 265 18.46 6.52 -5.22
C ASN A 265 17.69 5.85 -4.07
N VAL A 266 17.83 6.34 -2.85
CA VAL A 266 17.13 5.78 -1.69
C VAL A 266 15.63 6.07 -1.73
N PHE A 267 15.19 7.22 -2.26
CA PHE A 267 13.78 7.64 -2.30
C PHE A 267 12.85 6.62 -2.96
N THR A 268 13.26 5.99 -4.05
CA THR A 268 12.41 5.02 -4.78
C THR A 268 12.10 3.81 -3.93
N THR A 269 13.11 3.24 -3.26
CA THR A 269 12.90 2.10 -2.38
C THR A 269 12.17 2.52 -1.11
N ALA A 270 12.41 3.73 -0.60
CA ALA A 270 11.63 4.27 0.50
C ALA A 270 10.15 4.42 0.11
N ALA A 271 9.83 4.91 -1.11
CA ALA A 271 8.46 4.95 -1.60
C ALA A 271 7.83 3.56 -1.64
N PHE A 272 8.53 2.56 -2.20
CA PHE A 272 8.07 1.18 -2.22
C PHE A 272 7.83 0.62 -0.81
N ALA A 273 8.70 0.93 0.16
CA ALA A 273 8.54 0.50 1.54
C ALA A 273 7.30 1.08 2.25
N PHE A 274 6.75 2.19 1.76
CA PHE A 274 5.50 2.79 2.25
C PHE A 274 4.26 2.41 1.45
N THR A 275 4.41 1.66 0.33
CA THR A 275 3.29 1.12 -0.46
C THR A 275 2.39 0.27 0.43
N GLY A 276 1.09 0.32 0.18
CA GLY A 276 0.09 -0.38 0.99
C GLY A 276 -0.53 0.47 2.10
N THR A 277 0.02 1.65 2.40
CA THR A 277 -0.60 2.59 3.35
C THR A 277 -1.95 3.11 2.83
N GLU A 278 -2.07 3.35 1.54
CA GLU A 278 -3.29 3.81 0.85
C GLU A 278 -4.36 2.71 0.70
N VAL A 279 -4.02 1.43 0.89
CA VAL A 279 -4.99 0.31 0.94
C VAL A 279 -6.07 0.58 1.99
N LEU A 280 -5.71 1.33 3.04
CA LEU A 280 -6.65 1.81 4.04
C LEU A 280 -7.86 2.53 3.40
N GLY A 281 -7.65 3.32 2.33
CA GLY A 281 -8.73 3.97 1.59
C GLY A 281 -9.70 2.99 0.93
N LEU A 282 -9.20 1.87 0.40
CA LEU A 282 -10.04 0.81 -0.15
C LEU A 282 -10.79 0.04 0.95
N ALA A 283 -10.10 -0.27 2.05
CA ALA A 283 -10.66 -1.01 3.18
C ALA A 283 -11.77 -0.25 3.92
N VAL A 284 -11.75 1.09 3.86
CA VAL A 284 -12.79 1.94 4.48
C VAL A 284 -14.17 1.70 3.86
N ALA A 285 -14.26 1.38 2.56
CA ALA A 285 -15.53 1.07 1.90
C ALA A 285 -16.19 -0.20 2.48
N GLU A 286 -15.39 -1.16 2.98
CA GLU A 286 -15.84 -2.39 3.63
C GLU A 286 -15.88 -2.25 5.17
N SER A 287 -15.73 -1.03 5.72
CA SER A 287 -15.76 -0.77 7.16
C SER A 287 -17.17 -0.56 7.68
N SER A 288 -17.43 -1.09 8.88
CA SER A 288 -18.68 -0.84 9.60
C SER A 288 -18.83 0.62 10.06
N ASN A 289 -17.73 1.30 10.45
CA ASN A 289 -17.76 2.69 10.89
C ASN A 289 -16.54 3.49 10.39
N PRO A 290 -16.59 4.01 9.13
CA PRO A 290 -15.50 4.77 8.51
C PRO A 290 -15.09 6.01 9.31
N ARG A 291 -16.05 6.76 9.84
CA ARG A 291 -15.84 8.03 10.53
C ARG A 291 -14.99 7.94 11.78
N LYS A 292 -15.13 6.83 12.54
CA LYS A 292 -14.32 6.58 13.76
C LYS A 292 -13.02 5.84 13.45
N ALA A 293 -13.07 4.90 12.50
CA ALA A 293 -11.95 4.03 12.20
C ALA A 293 -10.84 4.74 11.40
N MET A 294 -11.19 5.55 10.39
CA MET A 294 -10.20 6.19 9.51
C MET A 294 -9.31 7.21 10.23
N PRO A 295 -9.83 8.16 11.02
CA PRO A 295 -8.97 9.09 11.77
C PRO A 295 -8.02 8.40 12.74
N ARG A 296 -8.47 7.29 13.36
CA ARG A 296 -7.63 6.49 14.25
C ARG A 296 -6.53 5.78 13.48
N ALA A 297 -6.86 5.17 12.35
CA ALA A 297 -5.89 4.51 11.50
C ALA A 297 -4.82 5.49 10.97
N CYS A 298 -5.20 6.69 10.55
CA CYS A 298 -4.26 7.74 10.14
C CYS A 298 -3.25 8.10 11.25
N LYS A 299 -3.68 8.18 12.50
CA LYS A 299 -2.78 8.42 13.63
C LYS A 299 -1.80 7.26 13.85
N LEU A 300 -2.27 6.02 13.73
CA LEU A 300 -1.42 4.84 13.91
C LEU A 300 -0.30 4.78 12.85
N VAL A 301 -0.54 5.25 11.64
CA VAL A 301 0.53 5.36 10.62
C VAL A 301 1.63 6.32 11.06
N LEU A 302 1.33 7.40 11.78
CA LEU A 302 2.37 8.28 12.34
C LEU A 302 3.32 7.51 13.27
N TYR A 303 2.78 6.67 14.18
CA TYR A 303 3.62 5.84 15.04
C TYR A 303 4.42 4.81 14.26
N ARG A 304 3.81 4.21 13.21
CA ARG A 304 4.51 3.32 12.30
C ARG A 304 5.74 3.99 11.70
N VAL A 305 5.58 5.20 11.15
CA VAL A 305 6.67 5.96 10.53
C VAL A 305 7.80 6.24 11.53
N ILE A 306 7.47 6.71 12.73
CA ILE A 306 8.47 7.07 13.73
C ILE A 306 9.19 5.82 14.26
N ILE A 307 8.44 4.83 14.75
CA ILE A 307 9.02 3.70 15.49
C ILE A 307 9.64 2.68 14.52
N PHE A 308 8.88 2.24 13.50
CA PHE A 308 9.27 1.09 12.70
C PHE A 308 10.09 1.45 11.46
N TYR A 309 10.09 2.73 11.05
CA TYR A 309 10.96 3.18 9.97
C TYR A 309 12.11 4.03 10.51
N ALA A 310 11.83 5.19 11.11
CA ALA A 310 12.91 6.10 11.50
C ALA A 310 13.81 5.49 12.62
N ILE A 311 13.25 5.04 13.74
CA ILE A 311 14.05 4.50 14.85
C ILE A 311 14.68 3.16 14.48
N ALA A 312 13.94 2.23 13.85
CA ALA A 312 14.51 0.92 13.51
C ALA A 312 15.65 1.03 12.49
N LEU A 313 15.50 1.84 11.44
CA LEU A 313 16.58 2.07 10.48
C LEU A 313 17.74 2.85 11.11
N PHE A 314 17.48 3.81 12.00
CA PHE A 314 18.54 4.48 12.74
C PHE A 314 19.38 3.46 13.52
N MET A 315 18.75 2.53 14.24
CA MET A 315 19.46 1.45 14.95
C MET A 315 20.28 0.56 14.00
N VAL A 316 19.75 0.24 12.82
CA VAL A 316 20.51 -0.47 11.78
C VAL A 316 21.77 0.31 11.40
N THR A 317 21.67 1.61 11.18
CA THR A 317 22.82 2.44 10.75
C THR A 317 23.89 2.62 11.81
N LEU A 318 23.57 2.41 13.08
CA LEU A 318 24.58 2.36 14.16
C LEU A 318 25.37 1.07 14.19
N LEU A 319 24.76 -0.04 13.76
CA LEU A 319 25.36 -1.38 13.86
C LEU A 319 26.01 -1.87 12.56
N VAL A 320 25.58 -1.38 11.40
CA VAL A 320 26.01 -1.88 10.10
C VAL A 320 26.65 -0.76 9.28
N PRO A 321 27.97 -0.85 9.02
CA PRO A 321 28.65 0.08 8.12
C PRO A 321 28.19 -0.15 6.67
N TYR A 322 27.99 0.92 5.91
CA TYR A 322 27.44 0.81 4.54
C TYR A 322 28.33 0.06 3.56
N ASN A 323 29.65 -0.04 3.82
CA ASN A 323 30.61 -0.76 2.98
C ASN A 323 30.69 -2.27 3.28
N THR A 324 29.76 -2.81 4.08
CA THR A 324 29.69 -4.26 4.36
C THR A 324 29.39 -5.03 3.06
N PRO A 325 30.24 -6.01 2.66
CA PRO A 325 30.03 -6.75 1.39
C PRO A 325 28.67 -7.47 1.33
N ASP A 326 28.16 -7.96 2.47
CA ASP A 326 26.88 -8.67 2.54
C ASP A 326 25.67 -7.78 2.25
N LEU A 327 25.81 -6.44 2.27
CA LEU A 327 24.75 -5.50 1.86
C LEU A 327 24.57 -5.47 0.34
N HIS A 328 25.59 -5.82 -0.41
CA HIS A 328 25.58 -5.86 -1.88
C HIS A 328 25.42 -7.32 -2.33
N GLY A 329 24.20 -7.86 -2.23
CA GLY A 329 23.87 -9.19 -2.74
C GLY A 329 23.94 -9.26 -4.28
N LYS A 330 23.85 -10.47 -4.86
CA LYS A 330 23.80 -10.67 -6.32
C LYS A 330 22.58 -9.99 -6.96
N THR A 331 21.55 -9.75 -6.18
CA THR A 331 20.34 -8.99 -6.56
C THR A 331 19.93 -8.04 -5.42
N ASP A 332 19.26 -6.95 -5.73
CA ASP A 332 18.78 -5.94 -4.76
C ASP A 332 17.84 -6.51 -3.67
N ASN A 333 17.40 -7.76 -3.82
CA ASN A 333 16.48 -8.45 -2.90
C ASN A 333 17.04 -9.79 -2.37
N ASP A 334 18.36 -9.95 -2.36
CA ASP A 334 18.98 -11.10 -1.70
C ASP A 334 18.79 -10.97 -0.18
N PRO A 335 18.16 -11.94 0.52
CA PRO A 335 17.93 -11.89 1.97
C PRO A 335 19.22 -11.96 2.77
N LYS A 336 20.33 -12.41 2.19
CA LYS A 336 21.65 -12.27 2.80
C LYS A 336 22.02 -10.79 2.99
N SER A 337 21.42 -9.91 2.22
CA SER A 337 21.61 -8.44 2.26
C SER A 337 20.66 -7.70 3.21
N SER A 338 19.78 -8.39 3.94
CA SER A 338 18.92 -7.74 4.94
C SER A 338 19.78 -7.09 6.03
N PRO A 339 19.75 -5.75 6.17
CA PRO A 339 20.60 -5.08 7.15
C PRO A 339 20.19 -5.41 8.58
N PHE A 340 18.94 -5.79 8.83
CA PHE A 340 18.45 -6.26 10.13
C PHE A 340 19.12 -7.57 10.53
N VAL A 341 19.23 -8.52 9.61
CA VAL A 341 19.89 -9.82 9.85
C VAL A 341 21.39 -9.63 10.05
N ILE A 342 22.02 -8.75 9.25
CA ILE A 342 23.46 -8.43 9.39
C ILE A 342 23.72 -7.80 10.77
N ALA A 343 22.90 -6.82 11.20
CA ALA A 343 22.99 -6.19 12.50
C ALA A 343 22.88 -7.19 13.66
N ILE A 344 22.00 -8.20 13.53
CA ILE A 344 21.82 -9.23 14.55
C ILE A 344 23.03 -10.17 14.61
N LYS A 345 23.55 -10.57 13.44
CA LYS A 345 24.76 -11.42 13.37
C LYS A 345 25.98 -10.75 14.00
N ALA A 346 26.09 -9.42 13.88
CA ALA A 346 27.16 -8.65 14.51
C ALA A 346 27.21 -8.82 16.04
N GLY A 347 26.08 -9.06 16.69
CA GLY A 347 26.00 -9.32 18.14
C GLY A 347 26.24 -10.79 18.55
N GLN A 348 26.46 -11.70 17.59
CA GLN A 348 26.76 -13.15 17.82
C GLN A 348 25.67 -13.91 18.58
N VAL A 349 24.39 -13.58 18.35
CA VAL A 349 23.25 -14.33 18.91
C VAL A 349 22.77 -15.35 17.88
N SER A 350 22.72 -16.63 18.20
CA SER A 350 22.51 -17.73 17.24
C SER A 350 21.04 -17.88 16.78
N VAL A 351 20.07 -17.66 17.65
CA VAL A 351 18.63 -17.94 17.36
C VAL A 351 17.89 -16.75 16.74
N LEU A 352 18.30 -15.53 17.07
CA LEU A 352 17.57 -14.32 16.66
C LEU A 352 17.55 -14.08 15.14
N PRO A 353 18.61 -14.39 14.35
CA PRO A 353 18.56 -14.31 12.90
C PRO A 353 17.48 -15.20 12.27
N ASP A 354 17.25 -16.41 12.81
CA ASP A 354 16.22 -17.33 12.33
C ASP A 354 14.80 -16.75 12.54
N ILE A 355 14.55 -16.20 13.73
CA ILE A 355 13.28 -15.56 14.06
C ILE A 355 13.01 -14.38 13.12
N VAL A 356 14.00 -13.53 12.91
CA VAL A 356 13.85 -12.35 12.04
C VAL A 356 13.64 -12.76 10.59
N ASN A 357 14.36 -13.74 10.07
CA ASN A 357 14.13 -14.24 8.72
C ASN A 357 12.72 -14.86 8.56
N ALA A 358 12.24 -15.61 9.56
CA ALA A 358 10.86 -16.13 9.54
C ALA A 358 9.82 -15.00 9.48
N VAL A 359 10.06 -13.89 10.19
CA VAL A 359 9.15 -12.73 10.13
C VAL A 359 9.30 -11.92 8.83
N ILE A 360 10.49 -11.87 8.24
CA ILE A 360 10.68 -11.28 6.89
C ILE A 360 9.89 -12.10 5.86
N MET A 361 9.96 -13.42 5.88
CA MET A 361 9.15 -14.30 5.04
C MET A 361 7.65 -14.07 5.26
N LEU A 362 7.19 -14.04 6.52
CA LEU A 362 5.81 -13.75 6.86
C LEU A 362 5.37 -12.36 6.36
N SER A 363 6.28 -11.38 6.39
CA SER A 363 6.03 -10.02 5.89
C SER A 363 5.81 -10.02 4.38
N ALA A 364 6.59 -10.76 3.60
CA ALA A 364 6.42 -10.91 2.16
C ALA A 364 5.06 -11.58 1.83
N ILE A 365 4.69 -12.65 2.54
CA ILE A 365 3.38 -13.30 2.37
C ILE A 365 2.23 -12.33 2.73
N SER A 366 2.39 -11.52 3.75
CA SER A 366 1.38 -10.52 4.14
C SER A 366 1.21 -9.42 3.08
N VAL A 367 2.31 -8.92 2.48
CA VAL A 367 2.22 -7.97 1.37
C VAL A 367 1.61 -8.61 0.13
N SER A 368 1.93 -9.87 -0.18
CA SER A 368 1.26 -10.64 -1.26
C SER A 368 -0.25 -10.75 -1.01
N ASN A 369 -0.67 -11.02 0.22
CA ASN A 369 -2.08 -11.06 0.60
C ASN A 369 -2.74 -9.68 0.45
N SER A 370 -2.05 -8.60 0.81
CA SER A 370 -2.52 -7.22 0.61
C SER A 370 -2.61 -6.88 -0.88
N ALA A 371 -1.70 -7.39 -1.72
CA ALA A 371 -1.72 -7.22 -3.17
C ALA A 371 -2.95 -7.86 -3.80
N ALA A 372 -3.27 -9.10 -3.41
CA ALA A 372 -4.48 -9.79 -3.86
C ALA A 372 -5.75 -9.04 -3.43
N TYR A 373 -5.80 -8.56 -2.18
CA TYR A 373 -6.91 -7.76 -1.67
C TYR A 373 -7.07 -6.44 -2.43
N ALA A 374 -6.03 -5.62 -2.51
CA ALA A 374 -6.07 -4.29 -3.11
C ALA A 374 -6.33 -4.34 -4.62
N GLY A 375 -5.65 -5.25 -5.35
CA GLY A 375 -5.84 -5.44 -6.78
C GLY A 375 -7.26 -5.87 -7.13
N SER A 376 -7.81 -6.85 -6.41
CA SER A 376 -9.17 -7.33 -6.67
C SER A 376 -10.24 -6.28 -6.40
N ARG A 377 -10.11 -5.47 -5.33
CA ARG A 377 -11.06 -4.39 -5.01
C ARG A 377 -10.99 -3.26 -6.02
N MET A 378 -9.78 -2.93 -6.49
CA MET A 378 -9.62 -1.93 -7.54
C MET A 378 -10.23 -2.38 -8.87
N LEU A 379 -9.98 -3.62 -9.29
CA LEU A 379 -10.55 -4.16 -10.53
C LEU A 379 -12.08 -4.24 -10.47
N HIS A 380 -12.61 -4.67 -9.32
CA HIS A 380 -14.06 -4.69 -9.08
C HIS A 380 -14.65 -3.28 -9.15
N ALA A 381 -14.03 -2.29 -8.51
CA ALA A 381 -14.49 -0.91 -8.53
C ALA A 381 -14.45 -0.29 -9.95
N LEU A 382 -13.43 -0.61 -10.75
CA LEU A 382 -13.36 -0.20 -12.15
C LEU A 382 -14.52 -0.80 -12.96
N ALA A 383 -14.86 -2.06 -12.72
CA ALA A 383 -15.98 -2.73 -13.41
C ALA A 383 -17.33 -2.17 -12.96
N ASP A 384 -17.50 -1.88 -11.67
CA ASP A 384 -18.72 -1.26 -11.13
C ASP A 384 -18.96 0.14 -11.71
N ASN A 385 -17.87 0.90 -11.93
CA ASN A 385 -17.91 2.20 -12.60
C ASN A 385 -17.97 2.13 -14.15
N GLY A 386 -18.12 0.93 -14.74
CA GLY A 386 -18.16 0.75 -16.20
C GLY A 386 -16.85 1.01 -16.93
N MET A 387 -15.72 1.00 -16.20
CA MET A 387 -14.37 1.22 -16.71
C MET A 387 -13.60 -0.09 -16.96
N ALA A 388 -14.15 -1.25 -16.57
CA ALA A 388 -13.64 -2.57 -16.82
C ALA A 388 -14.77 -3.52 -17.26
N PRO A 389 -14.47 -4.71 -17.83
CA PRO A 389 -15.48 -5.71 -18.18
C PRO A 389 -16.39 -6.07 -17.00
N GLN A 390 -17.71 -6.13 -17.26
CA GLN A 390 -18.73 -6.34 -16.23
C GLN A 390 -18.59 -7.67 -15.45
N ILE A 391 -17.87 -8.65 -16.01
CA ILE A 391 -17.58 -9.91 -15.32
C ILE A 391 -16.85 -9.69 -13.99
N PHE A 392 -16.04 -8.63 -13.86
CA PHE A 392 -15.32 -8.29 -12.64
C PHE A 392 -16.16 -7.56 -11.59
N ALA A 393 -17.36 -7.09 -11.99
CA ALA A 393 -18.35 -6.56 -11.05
C ALA A 393 -19.13 -7.65 -10.29
N TYR A 394 -18.86 -8.94 -10.60
CA TYR A 394 -19.49 -10.07 -9.93
C TYR A 394 -19.16 -10.08 -8.42
N VAL A 395 -20.20 -10.17 -7.62
CA VAL A 395 -20.13 -10.36 -6.16
C VAL A 395 -20.89 -11.61 -5.79
N ASP A 396 -20.30 -12.46 -4.96
CA ASP A 396 -20.94 -13.68 -4.48
C ASP A 396 -21.89 -13.41 -3.29
N ARG A 397 -22.59 -14.45 -2.81
CA ARG A 397 -23.53 -14.35 -1.67
C ARG A 397 -22.87 -13.93 -0.36
N GLN A 398 -21.56 -14.10 -0.24
CA GLN A 398 -20.79 -13.67 0.94
C GLN A 398 -20.23 -12.24 0.77
N GLY A 399 -20.58 -11.52 -0.30
CA GLY A 399 -20.13 -10.16 -0.56
C GLY A 399 -18.68 -10.06 -1.02
N ARG A 400 -18.11 -11.13 -1.64
CA ARG A 400 -16.73 -11.16 -2.13
C ARG A 400 -16.69 -10.92 -3.64
N PRO A 401 -15.79 -10.11 -4.17
CA PRO A 401 -15.58 -9.92 -5.62
C PRO A 401 -14.76 -11.10 -6.18
N LEU A 402 -15.36 -12.32 -6.18
CA LEU A 402 -14.64 -13.58 -6.41
C LEU A 402 -13.90 -13.60 -7.75
N VAL A 403 -14.56 -13.18 -8.84
CA VAL A 403 -13.96 -13.21 -10.20
C VAL A 403 -12.76 -12.26 -10.27
N ALA A 404 -12.89 -11.05 -9.74
CA ALA A 404 -11.78 -10.09 -9.69
C ALA A 404 -10.64 -10.61 -8.81
N THR A 405 -10.96 -11.30 -7.69
CA THR A 405 -9.96 -11.90 -6.79
C THR A 405 -9.19 -13.02 -7.48
N LEU A 406 -9.88 -13.96 -8.13
CA LEU A 406 -9.23 -15.06 -8.85
C LEU A 406 -8.36 -14.54 -10.00
N PHE A 407 -8.87 -13.55 -10.75
CA PHE A 407 -8.11 -12.95 -11.85
C PHE A 407 -6.83 -12.26 -11.32
N THR A 408 -6.91 -11.51 -10.21
CA THR A 408 -5.72 -10.89 -9.60
C THR A 408 -4.73 -11.96 -9.13
N LEU A 409 -5.21 -13.04 -8.50
CA LEU A 409 -4.36 -14.12 -8.01
C LEU A 409 -3.65 -14.89 -9.13
N MET A 410 -4.22 -14.95 -10.35
CA MET A 410 -3.55 -15.56 -11.51
C MET A 410 -2.21 -14.90 -11.84
N PHE A 411 -2.04 -13.60 -11.58
CA PHE A 411 -0.77 -12.91 -11.78
C PHE A 411 0.34 -13.43 -10.85
N GLY A 412 -0.01 -14.10 -9.74
CA GLY A 412 0.96 -14.81 -8.91
C GLY A 412 1.78 -15.86 -9.67
N ALA A 413 1.22 -16.43 -10.74
CA ALA A 413 1.94 -17.37 -11.61
C ALA A 413 3.15 -16.74 -12.32
N LEU A 414 3.19 -15.41 -12.47
CA LEU A 414 4.36 -14.72 -13.03
C LEU A 414 5.63 -14.91 -12.18
N ALA A 415 5.50 -15.28 -10.89
CA ALA A 415 6.64 -15.62 -10.07
C ALA A 415 7.44 -16.82 -10.60
N PHE A 416 6.81 -17.74 -11.36
CA PHE A 416 7.50 -18.87 -11.97
C PHE A 416 8.39 -18.48 -13.16
N LEU A 417 8.17 -17.31 -13.77
CA LEU A 417 9.02 -16.82 -14.87
C LEU A 417 10.47 -16.60 -14.43
N ILE A 418 10.70 -16.36 -13.14
CA ILE A 418 12.03 -16.17 -12.55
C ILE A 418 12.90 -17.43 -12.68
N TYR A 419 12.28 -18.61 -12.87
CA TYR A 419 12.95 -19.90 -13.01
C TYR A 419 13.05 -20.38 -14.47
N VAL A 420 12.60 -19.59 -15.43
CA VAL A 420 12.66 -19.92 -16.87
C VAL A 420 13.94 -19.35 -17.46
N GLY A 421 15.02 -20.14 -17.46
CA GLY A 421 16.34 -19.79 -18.01
C GLY A 421 17.36 -19.37 -16.97
N ASP A 422 18.63 -19.66 -17.23
CA ASP A 422 19.72 -19.53 -16.26
C ASP A 422 20.04 -18.07 -15.87
N ASP A 423 19.71 -17.07 -16.72
CA ASP A 423 20.04 -15.65 -16.49
C ASP A 423 18.85 -14.66 -16.49
N ASN A 424 17.66 -15.08 -16.92
CA ASN A 424 16.54 -14.15 -17.16
C ASN A 424 15.68 -13.85 -15.91
N GLY A 425 15.87 -14.58 -14.82
CA GLY A 425 15.07 -14.42 -13.61
C GLY A 425 15.23 -13.04 -12.95
N GLY A 426 16.43 -12.51 -12.91
CA GLY A 426 16.71 -11.17 -12.38
C GLY A 426 16.10 -10.05 -13.21
N GLU A 427 16.02 -10.21 -14.52
CA GLU A 427 15.39 -9.24 -15.41
C GLU A 427 13.89 -9.17 -15.19
N VAL A 428 13.19 -10.32 -15.16
CA VAL A 428 11.74 -10.38 -14.89
C VAL A 428 11.41 -9.73 -13.55
N PHE A 429 12.19 -10.02 -12.53
CA PHE A 429 12.05 -9.39 -11.22
C PHE A 429 12.20 -7.86 -11.30
N SER A 430 13.20 -7.37 -12.01
CA SER A 430 13.45 -5.94 -12.20
C SER A 430 12.32 -5.25 -12.96
N TRP A 431 11.72 -5.90 -13.97
CA TRP A 431 10.54 -5.39 -14.68
C TRP A 431 9.32 -5.28 -13.75
N LEU A 432 9.05 -6.30 -12.95
CA LEU A 432 7.95 -6.29 -11.98
C LEU A 432 8.12 -5.18 -10.93
N LEU A 433 9.35 -4.99 -10.44
CA LEU A 433 9.68 -3.92 -9.51
C LEU A 433 9.54 -2.53 -10.14
N GLY A 434 9.99 -2.37 -11.40
CA GLY A 434 9.86 -1.12 -12.15
C GLY A 434 8.40 -0.70 -12.36
N ILE A 435 7.50 -1.65 -12.65
CA ILE A 435 6.06 -1.37 -12.81
C ILE A 435 5.45 -0.98 -11.46
N SER A 436 5.80 -1.65 -10.35
CA SER A 436 5.19 -1.39 -9.04
C SER A 436 5.71 -0.12 -8.38
N GLY A 437 7.01 0.14 -8.45
CA GLY A 437 7.68 1.18 -7.64
C GLY A 437 7.26 2.61 -7.96
N LEU A 438 7.17 2.97 -9.25
CA LEU A 438 6.81 4.34 -9.64
C LEU A 438 5.29 4.57 -9.65
N ALA A 439 4.50 3.51 -9.90
CA ALA A 439 3.04 3.58 -10.02
C ALA A 439 2.36 4.18 -8.79
N ILE A 440 2.90 3.91 -7.61
CA ILE A 440 2.33 4.36 -6.36
C ILE A 440 2.41 5.89 -6.18
N LEU A 441 3.47 6.52 -6.66
CA LEU A 441 3.65 7.98 -6.60
C LEU A 441 2.59 8.72 -7.41
N PHE A 442 2.17 8.17 -8.56
CA PHE A 442 1.04 8.71 -9.34
C PHE A 442 -0.28 8.59 -8.58
N THR A 443 -0.50 7.47 -7.90
CA THR A 443 -1.67 7.27 -7.05
C THR A 443 -1.71 8.26 -5.91
N TRP A 444 -0.61 8.46 -5.19
CA TRP A 444 -0.51 9.44 -4.10
C TRP A 444 -0.69 10.87 -4.60
N SER A 445 -0.12 11.19 -5.77
CA SER A 445 -0.33 12.50 -6.43
C SER A 445 -1.80 12.73 -6.75
N SER A 446 -2.50 11.72 -7.26
CA SER A 446 -3.93 11.82 -7.60
C SER A 446 -4.82 12.06 -6.36
N ILE A 447 -4.47 11.45 -5.21
CA ILE A 447 -5.15 11.69 -3.93
C ILE A 447 -5.00 13.16 -3.51
N CYS A 448 -3.77 13.70 -3.58
CA CYS A 448 -3.51 15.10 -3.25
C CYS A 448 -4.26 16.06 -4.18
N ILE A 449 -4.24 15.82 -5.49
CA ILE A 449 -4.95 16.65 -6.48
C ILE A 449 -6.47 16.58 -6.25
N SER A 450 -7.01 15.38 -6.02
CA SER A 450 -8.44 15.18 -5.73
C SER A 450 -8.86 15.96 -4.48
N HIS A 451 -8.06 15.92 -3.41
CA HIS A 451 -8.35 16.65 -2.18
C HIS A 451 -8.27 18.18 -2.35
N ILE A 452 -7.28 18.69 -3.09
CA ILE A 452 -7.19 20.12 -3.42
C ILE A 452 -8.43 20.58 -4.17
N ARG A 453 -8.85 19.83 -5.21
CA ARG A 453 -10.02 20.15 -6.01
C ARG A 453 -11.33 20.01 -5.23
N PHE A 454 -11.45 18.97 -4.41
CA PHE A 454 -12.57 18.79 -3.49
C PHE A 454 -12.75 20.01 -2.58
N ARG A 455 -11.68 20.45 -1.91
CA ARG A 455 -11.74 21.61 -1.01
C ARG A 455 -12.05 22.92 -1.74
N ALA A 456 -11.54 23.09 -2.96
CA ALA A 456 -11.86 24.24 -3.79
C ALA A 456 -13.35 24.26 -4.20
N ALA A 457 -13.89 23.10 -4.62
CA ALA A 457 -15.30 22.96 -4.96
C ALA A 457 -16.21 23.15 -3.74
N TRP A 458 -15.85 22.56 -2.58
CA TRP A 458 -16.57 22.70 -1.32
C TRP A 458 -16.77 24.16 -0.93
N LYS A 459 -15.68 24.95 -1.01
CA LYS A 459 -15.73 26.39 -0.75
C LYS A 459 -16.55 27.15 -1.80
N LEU A 460 -16.40 26.81 -3.10
CA LEU A 460 -17.08 27.50 -4.20
C LEU A 460 -18.59 27.29 -4.16
N GLN A 461 -19.04 26.08 -3.76
CA GLN A 461 -20.45 25.74 -3.65
C GLN A 461 -21.09 26.19 -2.32
N GLY A 462 -20.35 26.94 -1.48
CA GLY A 462 -20.88 27.59 -0.29
C GLY A 462 -20.93 26.72 0.97
N HIS A 463 -20.32 25.53 0.96
CA HIS A 463 -20.29 24.64 2.11
C HIS A 463 -19.29 25.06 3.17
N SER A 464 -19.67 24.90 4.44
CA SER A 464 -18.80 25.17 5.59
C SER A 464 -17.89 23.98 5.90
N LEU A 465 -16.69 24.26 6.39
CA LEU A 465 -15.77 23.21 6.87
C LEU A 465 -16.29 22.47 8.12
N SER A 466 -17.24 23.07 8.83
CA SER A 466 -17.90 22.45 9.99
C SER A 466 -18.79 21.26 9.61
N GLU A 467 -19.23 21.17 8.36
CA GLU A 467 -20.03 20.06 7.83
C GLU A 467 -19.22 18.79 7.59
N LEU A 468 -17.87 18.91 7.52
CA LEU A 468 -17.00 17.76 7.31
C LEU A 468 -16.86 16.91 8.57
N PRO A 469 -17.09 15.59 8.49
CA PRO A 469 -17.04 14.69 9.65
C PRO A 469 -15.64 14.60 10.27
N TRP A 470 -14.61 14.79 9.47
CA TRP A 470 -13.22 14.86 9.90
C TRP A 470 -12.42 15.79 9.00
N LEU A 471 -11.59 16.61 9.62
CA LEU A 471 -10.70 17.55 8.93
C LEU A 471 -9.27 17.02 8.96
N SER A 472 -8.61 17.04 7.81
CA SER A 472 -7.17 16.80 7.71
C SER A 472 -6.42 17.77 8.64
N PRO A 473 -5.50 17.30 9.52
CA PRO A 473 -4.76 18.17 10.44
C PRO A 473 -3.98 19.30 9.75
N LEU A 474 -3.46 19.03 8.55
CA LEU A 474 -2.71 20.01 7.75
C LEU A 474 -3.59 20.72 6.71
N GLY A 475 -4.88 20.39 6.63
CA GLY A 475 -5.80 20.92 5.65
C GLY A 475 -5.30 20.76 4.21
N VAL A 476 -5.63 21.71 3.34
CA VAL A 476 -5.20 21.71 1.92
C VAL A 476 -3.69 21.89 1.76
N MET A 477 -3.03 22.59 2.70
CA MET A 477 -1.58 22.79 2.66
C MET A 477 -0.84 21.45 2.70
N GLY A 478 -1.31 20.49 3.50
CA GLY A 478 -0.77 19.13 3.50
C GLY A 478 -0.77 18.50 2.11
N SER A 479 -1.85 18.66 1.34
CA SER A 479 -1.92 18.12 -0.03
C SER A 479 -0.98 18.83 -1.01
N TYR A 480 -0.76 20.13 -0.86
CA TYR A 480 0.26 20.82 -1.67
C TYR A 480 1.66 20.33 -1.33
N ILE A 481 2.00 20.17 -0.04
CA ILE A 481 3.28 19.62 0.40
C ILE A 481 3.46 18.19 -0.14
N GLY A 482 2.45 17.32 0.05
CA GLY A 482 2.49 15.94 -0.44
C GLY A 482 2.66 15.85 -1.95
N LEU A 483 1.92 16.66 -2.72
CA LEU A 483 2.03 16.70 -4.18
C LEU A 483 3.41 17.17 -4.64
N THR A 484 3.92 18.26 -4.04
CA THR A 484 5.27 18.77 -4.37
C THR A 484 6.34 17.72 -4.09
N PHE A 485 6.25 17.04 -2.95
CA PHE A 485 7.19 15.95 -2.62
C PHE A 485 7.08 14.78 -3.59
N ASN A 486 5.88 14.33 -3.97
CA ASN A 486 5.70 13.28 -4.98
C ASN A 486 6.37 13.66 -6.31
N ILE A 487 6.20 14.90 -6.76
CA ILE A 487 6.83 15.40 -8.00
C ILE A 487 8.36 15.37 -7.86
N LEU A 488 8.91 15.82 -6.73
CA LEU A 488 10.36 15.80 -6.49
C LEU A 488 10.91 14.37 -6.48
N VAL A 489 10.20 13.40 -5.90
CA VAL A 489 10.61 11.98 -5.90
C VAL A 489 10.55 11.39 -7.31
N ILE A 490 9.54 11.75 -8.13
CA ILE A 490 9.48 11.35 -9.55
C ILE A 490 10.67 11.94 -10.33
N ILE A 491 11.04 13.19 -10.07
CA ILE A 491 12.22 13.82 -10.68
C ILE A 491 13.52 13.13 -10.22
N ALA A 492 13.64 12.78 -8.94
CA ALA A 492 14.77 12.03 -8.41
C ALA A 492 14.89 10.64 -9.06
N GLN A 493 13.76 9.94 -9.27
CA GLN A 493 13.73 8.67 -9.98
C GLN A 493 14.15 8.83 -11.44
N PHE A 494 13.66 9.86 -12.11
CA PHE A 494 14.10 10.17 -13.48
C PHE A 494 15.61 10.41 -13.55
N TYR A 495 16.16 11.19 -12.62
CA TYR A 495 17.59 11.46 -12.52
C TYR A 495 18.40 10.17 -12.30
N ASN A 496 17.97 9.30 -11.39
CA ASN A 496 18.64 8.03 -11.13
C ASN A 496 18.57 7.07 -12.33
N SER A 497 17.44 7.03 -13.02
CA SER A 497 17.29 6.20 -14.22
C SER A 497 18.14 6.69 -15.38
N ALA A 498 18.33 8.02 -15.50
CA ALA A 498 19.17 8.63 -16.53
C ALA A 498 20.67 8.52 -16.22
N PHE A 499 21.04 8.56 -14.93
CA PHE A 499 22.43 8.60 -14.45
C PHE A 499 22.67 7.59 -13.32
N PRO A 500 22.55 6.27 -13.56
CA PRO A 500 22.66 5.26 -12.51
C PRO A 500 24.05 5.22 -11.85
N ILE A 501 24.12 4.64 -10.64
CA ILE A 501 25.35 4.50 -9.87
C ILE A 501 26.19 3.38 -10.48
N GLY A 502 27.51 3.59 -10.64
CA GLY A 502 28.46 2.56 -11.10
C GLY A 502 28.54 2.34 -12.62
N GLU A 503 27.85 3.13 -13.44
CA GLU A 503 27.82 2.96 -14.90
C GLU A 503 28.91 3.73 -15.67
N GLY A 504 30.14 3.73 -15.17
CA GLY A 504 31.27 4.36 -15.92
C GLY A 504 31.58 3.71 -17.27
N GLU A 505 31.21 2.44 -17.50
CA GLU A 505 31.68 1.63 -18.64
C GLU A 505 30.56 0.91 -19.44
N LYS A 506 29.27 1.10 -19.14
CA LYS A 506 28.19 0.41 -19.85
C LYS A 506 27.86 1.06 -21.21
N ASN A 507 27.56 0.21 -22.19
CA ASN A 507 27.15 0.60 -23.54
C ASN A 507 25.86 1.44 -23.52
N GLY A 508 25.68 2.33 -24.51
CA GLY A 508 24.50 3.21 -24.60
C GLY A 508 23.16 2.47 -24.65
N ASN A 509 23.12 1.26 -25.17
CA ASN A 509 21.92 0.40 -25.21
C ASN A 509 21.49 -0.02 -23.80
N ASP A 510 22.44 -0.35 -22.91
CA ASP A 510 22.15 -0.77 -21.53
C ASP A 510 21.61 0.41 -20.71
N ARG A 511 22.07 1.64 -20.98
CA ARG A 511 21.54 2.85 -20.34
C ARG A 511 20.11 3.12 -20.75
N GLY A 512 19.79 2.99 -22.04
CA GLY A 512 18.42 3.15 -22.55
C GLY A 512 17.47 2.13 -21.93
N TYR A 513 17.90 0.88 -21.83
CA TYR A 513 17.14 -0.21 -21.21
C TYR A 513 16.86 0.08 -19.73
N ASN A 514 17.88 0.42 -18.94
CA ASN A 514 17.74 0.72 -17.50
C ASN A 514 16.89 1.96 -17.26
N PHE A 515 17.00 2.99 -18.12
CA PHE A 515 16.14 4.16 -18.06
C PHE A 515 14.67 3.81 -18.28
N PHE A 516 14.39 3.04 -19.35
CA PHE A 516 13.02 2.62 -19.65
C PHE A 516 12.45 1.74 -18.54
N LEU A 517 13.25 0.81 -18.01
CA LEU A 517 12.87 -0.04 -16.89
C LEU A 517 12.48 0.77 -15.64
N GLY A 518 13.30 1.75 -15.26
CA GLY A 518 13.05 2.59 -14.08
C GLY A 518 11.88 3.57 -14.23
N MET A 519 11.47 3.86 -15.49
CA MET A 519 10.41 4.84 -15.79
C MET A 519 9.18 4.21 -16.47
N ILE A 520 9.07 2.88 -16.54
CA ILE A 520 8.06 2.16 -17.32
C ILE A 520 6.61 2.51 -16.93
N SER A 521 6.35 2.81 -15.66
CA SER A 521 5.00 3.20 -15.20
C SER A 521 4.53 4.52 -15.80
N LEU A 522 5.45 5.43 -16.18
CA LEU A 522 5.08 6.71 -16.77
C LEU A 522 4.43 6.55 -18.16
N PRO A 523 5.03 5.88 -19.16
CA PRO A 523 4.35 5.66 -20.43
C PRO A 523 3.06 4.84 -20.28
N ILE A 524 3.02 3.87 -19.36
CA ILE A 524 1.80 3.08 -19.09
C ILE A 524 0.65 4.00 -18.66
N ILE A 525 0.84 4.84 -17.66
CA ILE A 525 -0.23 5.74 -17.19
C ILE A 525 -0.62 6.78 -18.24
N MET A 526 0.34 7.26 -19.04
CA MET A 526 0.06 8.18 -20.16
C MET A 526 -0.81 7.52 -21.23
N VAL A 527 -0.50 6.27 -21.61
CA VAL A 527 -1.30 5.51 -22.58
C VAL A 527 -2.73 5.30 -22.07
N PHE A 528 -2.90 4.94 -20.80
CA PHE A 528 -4.24 4.80 -20.20
C PHE A 528 -4.99 6.12 -20.17
N PHE A 529 -4.34 7.19 -19.74
CA PHE A 529 -4.98 8.51 -19.63
C PHE A 529 -5.39 9.06 -21.00
N PHE A 530 -4.46 9.16 -21.94
CA PHE A 530 -4.73 9.73 -23.25
C PHE A 530 -5.59 8.80 -24.11
N GLY A 531 -5.38 7.47 -24.02
CA GLY A 531 -6.20 6.49 -24.72
C GLY A 531 -7.67 6.59 -24.33
N TYR A 532 -7.97 6.59 -23.02
CA TYR A 532 -9.35 6.75 -22.56
C TYR A 532 -9.91 8.12 -22.89
N LYS A 533 -9.11 9.19 -22.76
CA LYS A 533 -9.52 10.56 -23.06
C LYS A 533 -9.88 10.74 -24.55
N ILE A 534 -9.13 10.15 -25.46
CA ILE A 534 -9.40 10.20 -26.93
C ILE A 534 -10.68 9.41 -27.26
N VAL A 535 -10.79 8.19 -26.72
CA VAL A 535 -11.93 7.29 -27.01
C VAL A 535 -13.25 7.84 -26.45
N LYS A 536 -13.23 8.28 -25.19
CA LYS A 536 -14.43 8.74 -24.47
C LYS A 536 -14.66 10.25 -24.53
N LYS A 537 -13.71 11.02 -25.09
CA LYS A 537 -13.76 12.50 -25.22
C LYS A 537 -14.06 13.20 -23.91
N THR A 538 -13.49 12.69 -22.80
CA THR A 538 -13.73 13.24 -21.46
C THR A 538 -13.12 14.63 -21.29
N LYS A 539 -13.68 15.41 -20.36
CA LYS A 539 -13.20 16.75 -20.02
C LYS A 539 -12.87 16.82 -18.52
N ILE A 540 -11.96 17.72 -18.18
CA ILE A 540 -11.72 18.06 -16.77
C ILE A 540 -12.99 18.66 -16.20
N ILE A 541 -13.45 18.15 -15.06
CA ILE A 541 -14.71 18.57 -14.42
C ILE A 541 -14.52 19.96 -13.83
N PRO A 542 -15.33 20.97 -14.23
CA PRO A 542 -15.29 22.30 -13.61
C PRO A 542 -15.66 22.24 -12.13
N LEU A 543 -15.08 23.12 -11.29
CA LEU A 543 -15.29 23.09 -9.83
C LEU A 543 -16.76 23.25 -9.41
N HIS A 544 -17.57 23.98 -10.18
CA HIS A 544 -18.99 24.19 -9.90
C HIS A 544 -19.87 22.99 -10.29
N GLU A 545 -19.37 22.08 -11.15
CA GLU A 545 -20.07 20.86 -11.58
C GLU A 545 -19.68 19.64 -10.74
N ILE A 546 -18.71 19.77 -9.84
CA ILE A 546 -18.28 18.67 -9.00
C ILE A 546 -19.44 18.25 -8.09
N ASP A 547 -19.83 16.98 -8.18
CA ASP A 547 -20.83 16.39 -7.30
C ASP A 547 -20.27 16.21 -5.88
N LEU A 548 -20.80 16.97 -4.93
CA LEU A 548 -20.42 16.93 -3.52
C LEU A 548 -21.46 16.22 -2.64
N VAL A 549 -22.53 15.66 -3.22
CA VAL A 549 -23.66 15.09 -2.48
C VAL A 549 -23.75 13.58 -2.62
N SER A 550 -23.57 13.03 -3.82
CA SER A 550 -23.74 11.58 -4.06
C SER A 550 -22.73 10.74 -3.28
N GLY A 551 -23.19 9.68 -2.64
CA GLY A 551 -22.34 8.75 -1.90
C GLY A 551 -21.85 9.26 -0.54
N ILE A 552 -22.40 10.35 -0.02
CA ILE A 552 -22.25 10.71 1.39
C ILE A 552 -23.00 9.66 2.20
N ARG A 553 -22.28 8.96 3.07
CA ARG A 553 -22.86 7.98 3.97
C ARG A 553 -23.28 8.68 5.26
N GLU A 554 -24.60 8.83 5.46
CA GLU A 554 -25.23 9.51 6.59
C GLU A 554 -25.01 11.03 6.65
N GLN A 555 -26.06 11.79 6.38
CA GLN A 555 -26.16 13.15 6.87
C GLN A 555 -26.46 13.07 8.38
N ILE A 556 -25.40 13.18 9.21
CA ILE A 556 -25.63 13.45 10.64
C ILE A 556 -26.30 14.81 10.72
N SER A 557 -27.33 14.92 11.55
CA SER A 557 -27.90 16.23 11.87
C SER A 557 -26.77 17.11 12.44
N LEU A 558 -26.77 18.39 12.10
CA LEU A 558 -25.80 19.36 12.65
C LEU A 558 -25.77 19.30 14.20
N GLU A 559 -26.90 18.96 14.82
CA GLU A 559 -27.06 18.80 16.27
C GLU A 559 -26.26 17.63 16.83
N GLU A 560 -26.27 16.46 16.19
CA GLU A 560 -25.45 15.30 16.63
C GLU A 560 -23.96 15.57 16.47
N HIS A 561 -23.57 16.29 15.43
CA HIS A 561 -22.19 16.67 15.18
C HIS A 561 -21.68 17.67 16.23
N ASP A 562 -22.51 18.64 16.64
CA ASP A 562 -22.19 19.60 17.68
C ASP A 562 -22.18 18.94 19.07
N GLN A 563 -23.06 17.98 19.34
CA GLN A 563 -23.02 17.17 20.56
C GLN A 563 -21.73 16.33 20.65
N GLU A 564 -21.33 15.63 19.58
CA GLU A 564 -20.04 14.89 19.58
C GLU A 564 -18.83 15.82 19.75
N ARG A 565 -18.86 17.03 19.18
CA ARG A 565 -17.81 18.05 19.39
C ARG A 565 -17.77 18.54 20.84
N ALA A 566 -18.91 18.84 21.41
CA ALA A 566 -19.02 19.28 22.81
C ALA A 566 -18.54 18.17 23.77
N GLU A 567 -18.91 16.92 23.53
CA GLU A 567 -18.41 15.78 24.31
C GLU A 567 -16.88 15.62 24.20
N ARG A 568 -16.29 15.80 23.02
CA ARG A 568 -14.82 15.75 22.84
C ARG A 568 -14.12 16.91 23.55
N GLN A 569 -14.69 18.11 23.54
CA GLN A 569 -14.12 19.28 24.25
C GLN A 569 -14.20 19.12 25.76
N ASN A 570 -15.25 18.52 26.30
CA ASN A 570 -15.48 18.35 27.74
C ASN A 570 -14.75 17.13 28.34
N ARG A 571 -14.06 16.30 27.57
CA ARG A 571 -13.29 15.18 28.10
C ARG A 571 -12.13 15.65 29.00
N PRO A 572 -11.91 15.02 30.18
CA PRO A 572 -10.77 15.30 31.02
C PRO A 572 -9.44 15.19 30.30
N PHE A 573 -8.44 15.99 30.67
CA PHE A 573 -7.13 16.05 29.99
C PHE A 573 -6.47 14.68 29.81
N HIS A 574 -6.50 13.81 30.83
CA HIS A 574 -5.98 12.45 30.72
C HIS A 574 -6.71 11.59 29.68
N LYS A 575 -8.04 11.75 29.55
CA LYS A 575 -8.83 11.10 28.48
C LYS A 575 -8.59 11.72 27.11
N LYS A 576 -8.28 13.03 27.02
CA LYS A 576 -7.86 13.68 25.77
C LYS A 576 -6.50 13.14 25.31
N VAL A 577 -5.56 13.01 26.23
CA VAL A 577 -4.23 12.43 25.95
C VAL A 577 -4.36 10.96 25.54
N LEU A 578 -5.08 10.14 26.30
CA LEU A 578 -5.36 8.75 25.92
C LEU A 578 -6.05 8.64 24.56
N HIS A 579 -7.02 9.49 24.26
CA HIS A 579 -7.73 9.50 22.98
C HIS A 579 -6.89 10.08 21.82
N PHE A 580 -5.83 10.86 22.14
CA PHE A 580 -4.84 11.29 21.14
C PHE A 580 -3.93 10.12 20.75
N PHE A 581 -3.61 9.25 21.70
CA PHE A 581 -2.72 8.10 21.48
C PHE A 581 -3.49 6.82 21.08
N PHE A 582 -4.69 6.63 21.57
CA PHE A 582 -5.54 5.46 21.33
C PHE A 582 -6.95 5.88 20.87
#